data_4fac2a813a78f287f819d9517a67b58b
#
_entry.id   4fac2a813a78f287f819d9517a67b58b
#
_cell.length_a   1.000
_cell.length_b   1.000
_cell.length_c   1.000
_cell.angle_alpha   90.00
_cell.angle_beta   90.00
_cell.angle_gamma   90.00
#
_symmetry.space_group_name_H-M   'P 1'
#
loop_
_entity.id
_entity.type
_entity.pdbx_description
1 polymer ?
#
loop_
_entity_poly.entity_id
_entity_poly.type
_entity_poly.pdbx_seq_one_letter_code
_entity_poly.pdbx_strand_id
1 'polypeptide(L)'
;VNTEELAEIVENLRVLGSDVADVEVKKALGGLPRSVRETLSSFSNTRGGVIILGLDESEGFAATGLSDPATMAANFASTCSDEMEPPVRALVQIQEFEGAQVLVAEIPEIDRSQKPCYYKGAGLTKGAYIRVHDGDRQLSSYEVQVMLSSRGQPLDDSQPVPGVGLEALDRHLTASTILRLRESRPYAYRDLDVEGVLRKAKILVPDGNGDDVVSLAGLLALGQYPQEHFPQLMLSFVHYPSDSGPDNETGVRFLDSVAIEGPIPAMVRDAMSVIRRNMVRRSIVTGAGRQDIWEYPETALREAITNALVHRDLSPAARGTQVQIEMFPNRLVIRNPGGLYGPVTVENLGEEGVSSSRNALLLRILEDVPIPGEERTVCENRGSGIRAMVGSLRRAGMTAPSFDDRISAFIVAFPNHSLLNDEAVQWIASLGEANLTDSQCLALAILHNGASLDNATYRKAAGLDSRVATIELQDLVARELVEQIGTRRWARYRLPPRIEEDAEHGGRPRRRSPADRRQEILDALGAQTLSRAELAEATGLTDQTVRRWLLVLRREGLVTTTEGSTSSKNTKYRRIPGRQLGQPLPFTS
;
A
#
# COMPACT_ATOMS: atom_id res chain seq x y z
N VAL A 1 16.50 -16.05 -5.96
CA VAL A 1 17.57 -15.03 -5.84
C VAL A 1 18.79 -15.55 -6.55
N ASN A 2 19.27 -14.85 -7.59
CA ASN A 2 20.52 -15.19 -8.29
C ASN A 2 21.73 -14.47 -7.64
N THR A 3 22.94 -14.74 -8.11
CA THR A 3 24.18 -14.19 -7.53
C THR A 3 24.25 -12.65 -7.61
N GLU A 4 23.74 -12.03 -8.67
CA GLU A 4 23.69 -10.57 -8.81
C GLU A 4 22.70 -9.96 -7.81
N GLU A 5 21.53 -10.59 -7.66
CA GLU A 5 20.52 -10.18 -6.67
C GLU A 5 21.02 -10.34 -5.23
N LEU A 6 21.77 -11.42 -4.95
CA LEU A 6 22.38 -11.62 -3.62
C LEU A 6 23.38 -10.51 -3.28
N ALA A 7 24.26 -10.16 -4.23
CA ALA A 7 25.23 -9.10 -4.02
C ALA A 7 24.55 -7.75 -3.73
N GLU A 8 23.46 -7.46 -4.44
CA GLU A 8 22.68 -6.25 -4.26
C GLU A 8 21.94 -6.21 -2.91
N ILE A 9 21.34 -7.34 -2.50
CA ILE A 9 20.70 -7.46 -1.18
C ILE A 9 21.73 -7.17 -0.09
N VAL A 10 22.91 -7.80 -0.14
CA VAL A 10 23.97 -7.63 0.88
C VAL A 10 24.53 -6.21 0.88
N GLU A 11 24.69 -5.58 -0.29
CA GLU A 11 25.13 -4.18 -0.37
C GLU A 11 24.11 -3.24 0.30
N ASN A 12 22.82 -3.48 0.09
CA ASN A 12 21.76 -2.71 0.75
C ASN A 12 21.75 -2.91 2.27
N LEU A 13 21.93 -4.13 2.77
CA LEU A 13 22.04 -4.42 4.20
C LEU A 13 23.25 -3.70 4.83
N ARG A 14 24.39 -3.68 4.14
CA ARG A 14 25.61 -2.96 4.56
C ARG A 14 25.38 -1.45 4.65
N VAL A 15 24.61 -0.89 3.72
CA VAL A 15 24.27 0.56 3.74
C VAL A 15 23.31 0.89 4.88
N LEU A 16 22.34 0.02 5.16
CA LEU A 16 21.33 0.20 6.21
C LEU A 16 21.86 -0.15 7.60
N GLY A 17 22.85 -1.05 7.69
CA GLY A 17 23.46 -1.50 8.94
C GLY A 17 22.61 -2.46 9.77
N SER A 18 21.51 -2.99 9.22
CA SER A 18 20.60 -3.94 9.86
C SER A 18 19.84 -4.78 8.85
N ASP A 19 19.25 -5.89 9.30
CA ASP A 19 18.25 -6.66 8.56
C ASP A 19 17.06 -5.78 8.16
N VAL A 20 16.40 -6.13 7.08
CA VAL A 20 15.18 -5.47 6.61
C VAL A 20 13.97 -6.41 6.78
N ALA A 21 12.78 -5.86 6.65
CA ALA A 21 11.52 -6.58 6.92
C ALA A 21 11.38 -7.92 6.16
N ASP A 22 12.00 -8.04 5.00
CA ASP A 22 11.90 -9.17 4.08
C ASP A 22 13.22 -9.94 3.87
N VAL A 23 14.26 -9.62 4.63
CA VAL A 23 15.54 -10.34 4.62
C VAL A 23 15.99 -10.63 6.04
N GLU A 24 16.46 -11.85 6.27
CA GLU A 24 17.04 -12.31 7.52
C GLU A 24 18.41 -12.91 7.27
N VAL A 25 19.42 -12.47 8.02
CA VAL A 25 20.79 -12.96 7.90
C VAL A 25 21.20 -13.71 9.16
N LYS A 26 21.88 -14.86 8.97
CA LYS A 26 22.41 -15.65 10.08
C LYS A 26 23.80 -16.20 9.75
N LYS A 27 24.71 -16.12 10.72
CA LYS A 27 26.08 -16.63 10.61
C LYS A 27 26.14 -18.15 10.39
N ALA A 28 25.31 -18.92 11.09
CA ALA A 28 25.08 -20.37 10.95
C ALA A 28 26.36 -21.28 10.99
N LEU A 29 27.46 -20.86 11.62
CA LEU A 29 28.70 -21.64 11.70
C LEU A 29 28.55 -22.94 12.52
N GLY A 30 27.63 -22.98 13.48
CA GLY A 30 27.43 -24.15 14.38
C GLY A 30 26.27 -25.07 13.97
N GLY A 31 25.77 -24.96 12.74
CA GLY A 31 24.58 -25.65 12.24
C GLY A 31 23.38 -24.73 12.08
N LEU A 32 22.21 -25.28 11.76
CA LEU A 32 20.99 -24.50 11.52
C LEU A 32 20.51 -23.84 12.84
N PRO A 33 20.46 -22.48 12.90
CA PRO A 33 20.02 -21.77 14.09
C PRO A 33 18.56 -22.08 14.44
N ARG A 34 18.24 -22.20 15.72
CA ARG A 34 16.87 -22.50 16.18
C ARG A 34 15.87 -21.39 15.79
N SER A 35 16.32 -20.15 15.76
CA SER A 35 15.50 -18.99 15.35
C SER A 35 15.02 -19.06 13.90
N VAL A 36 15.64 -19.86 13.04
CA VAL A 36 15.16 -20.05 11.65
C VAL A 36 13.70 -20.54 11.61
N ARG A 37 13.24 -21.30 12.61
CA ARG A 37 11.84 -21.75 12.71
C ARG A 37 10.87 -20.60 12.93
N GLU A 38 11.28 -19.62 13.73
CA GLU A 38 10.53 -18.40 14.00
C GLU A 38 10.44 -17.56 12.72
N THR A 39 11.57 -17.39 12.02
CA THR A 39 11.62 -16.67 10.74
C THR A 39 10.85 -17.38 9.63
N LEU A 40 10.91 -18.71 9.53
CA LEU A 40 10.08 -19.49 8.60
C LEU A 40 8.59 -19.26 8.84
N SER A 41 8.18 -19.31 10.11
CA SER A 41 6.78 -19.01 10.49
C SER A 41 6.41 -17.58 10.14
N SER A 42 7.24 -16.61 10.51
CA SER A 42 6.93 -15.19 10.34
C SER A 42 6.87 -14.78 8.86
N PHE A 43 7.82 -15.21 8.04
CA PHE A 43 7.81 -14.95 6.59
C PHE A 43 6.62 -15.60 5.90
N SER A 44 6.34 -16.89 6.21
CA SER A 44 5.19 -17.60 5.66
C SER A 44 3.85 -16.94 6.03
N ASN A 45 3.74 -16.36 7.22
CA ASN A 45 2.54 -15.68 7.69
C ASN A 45 2.41 -14.24 7.20
N THR A 46 3.51 -13.64 6.71
CA THR A 46 3.53 -12.22 6.28
C THR A 46 3.56 -12.14 4.74
N ARG A 47 4.64 -11.64 4.17
CA ARG A 47 4.80 -11.39 2.71
C ARG A 47 5.87 -12.28 2.07
N GLY A 48 6.30 -13.32 2.78
CA GLY A 48 7.48 -14.05 2.40
C GLY A 48 8.76 -13.27 2.71
N GLY A 49 9.90 -13.80 2.27
CA GLY A 49 11.19 -13.16 2.48
C GLY A 49 12.36 -14.03 2.04
N VAL A 50 13.56 -13.56 2.29
CA VAL A 50 14.81 -14.23 1.97
C VAL A 50 15.60 -14.50 3.26
N ILE A 51 16.02 -15.74 3.47
CA ILE A 51 16.93 -16.12 4.56
C ILE A 51 18.31 -16.39 3.96
N ILE A 52 19.34 -15.73 4.48
CA ILE A 52 20.72 -15.91 4.04
C ILE A 52 21.52 -16.49 5.21
N LEU A 53 22.11 -17.69 5.04
CA LEU A 53 22.96 -18.31 6.03
C LEU A 53 24.42 -18.28 5.55
N GLY A 54 25.33 -17.89 6.45
CA GLY A 54 26.76 -17.78 6.17
C GLY A 54 27.27 -16.35 6.05
N LEU A 55 26.49 -15.35 6.49
CA LEU A 55 26.92 -13.97 6.65
C LEU A 55 26.85 -13.57 8.13
N ASP A 56 27.74 -12.68 8.57
CA ASP A 56 27.79 -12.16 9.94
C ASP A 56 27.33 -10.71 9.99
N GLU A 57 26.14 -10.48 10.53
CA GLU A 57 25.57 -9.13 10.72
C GLU A 57 26.45 -8.27 11.63
N SER A 58 27.02 -8.85 12.70
CA SER A 58 27.85 -8.12 13.66
C SER A 58 29.17 -7.62 13.07
N GLU A 59 29.62 -8.19 11.95
CA GLU A 59 30.81 -7.79 11.20
C GLU A 59 30.43 -7.11 9.86
N GLY A 60 29.30 -6.40 9.82
CA GLY A 60 28.86 -5.67 8.63
C GLY A 60 28.49 -6.58 7.47
N PHE A 61 27.83 -7.70 7.74
CA PHE A 61 27.40 -8.70 6.76
C PHE A 61 28.58 -9.32 5.99
N ALA A 62 29.70 -9.56 6.69
CA ALA A 62 30.85 -10.24 6.11
C ALA A 62 30.53 -11.69 5.79
N ALA A 63 31.04 -12.19 4.65
CA ALA A 63 30.87 -13.57 4.25
C ALA A 63 31.74 -14.52 5.10
N THR A 64 31.13 -15.22 6.06
CA THR A 64 31.79 -16.22 6.89
C THR A 64 31.73 -17.62 6.30
N GLY A 65 30.79 -17.85 5.40
CA GLY A 65 30.55 -19.14 4.76
C GLY A 65 29.95 -20.20 5.68
N LEU A 66 29.67 -21.35 5.11
CA LEU A 66 29.13 -22.53 5.80
C LEU A 66 30.17 -23.65 5.77
N SER A 67 30.34 -24.37 6.91
CA SER A 67 31.27 -25.49 7.01
C SER A 67 30.86 -26.70 6.17
N ASP A 68 29.57 -26.97 6.06
CA ASP A 68 28.98 -28.01 5.21
C ASP A 68 27.67 -27.52 4.60
N PRO A 69 27.73 -26.83 3.44
CA PRO A 69 26.56 -26.26 2.79
C PRO A 69 25.52 -27.29 2.36
N ALA A 70 25.95 -28.49 1.96
CA ALA A 70 25.02 -29.53 1.52
C ALA A 70 24.19 -30.08 2.69
N THR A 71 24.82 -30.39 3.81
CA THR A 71 24.12 -30.80 5.03
C THR A 71 23.25 -29.66 5.56
N MET A 72 23.70 -28.41 5.48
CA MET A 72 22.89 -27.25 5.88
C MET A 72 21.62 -27.14 5.06
N ALA A 73 21.71 -27.28 3.73
CA ALA A 73 20.57 -27.25 2.83
C ALA A 73 19.58 -28.39 3.09
N ALA A 74 20.08 -29.60 3.35
CA ALA A 74 19.25 -30.75 3.69
C ALA A 74 18.50 -30.54 5.03
N ASN A 75 19.19 -30.04 6.05
CA ASN A 75 18.59 -29.73 7.36
C ASN A 75 17.56 -28.61 7.25
N PHE A 76 17.83 -27.56 6.45
CA PHE A 76 16.89 -26.48 6.19
C PHE A 76 15.63 -26.99 5.50
N ALA A 77 15.79 -27.80 4.43
CA ALA A 77 14.67 -28.40 3.71
C ALA A 77 13.82 -29.33 4.61
N SER A 78 14.45 -30.15 5.46
CA SER A 78 13.74 -30.99 6.45
C SER A 78 12.98 -30.12 7.47
N THR A 79 13.59 -29.05 7.97
CA THR A 79 12.90 -28.11 8.86
C THR A 79 11.64 -27.52 8.19
N CYS A 80 11.75 -27.12 6.93
CA CYS A 80 10.61 -26.58 6.17
C CYS A 80 9.49 -27.62 5.98
N SER A 81 9.83 -28.88 5.66
CA SER A 81 8.85 -29.93 5.32
C SER A 81 8.28 -30.62 6.55
N ASP A 82 9.11 -30.93 7.53
CA ASP A 82 8.75 -31.85 8.61
C ASP A 82 8.38 -31.14 9.91
N GLU A 83 9.03 -30.00 10.18
CA GLU A 83 8.87 -29.29 11.44
C GLU A 83 7.86 -28.14 11.37
N MET A 84 7.54 -27.63 10.17
CA MET A 84 6.54 -26.57 9.98
C MET A 84 5.15 -27.14 9.63
N GLU A 85 4.10 -26.45 10.05
CA GLU A 85 2.70 -26.75 9.73
C GLU A 85 1.94 -25.48 9.34
N PRO A 86 1.43 -25.38 8.09
CA PRO A 86 1.69 -26.32 7.00
C PRO A 86 3.16 -26.29 6.55
N PRO A 87 3.62 -27.33 5.80
CA PRO A 87 4.98 -27.37 5.26
C PRO A 87 5.30 -26.15 4.40
N VAL A 88 6.47 -25.56 4.60
CA VAL A 88 6.95 -24.39 3.85
C VAL A 88 7.64 -24.83 2.56
N ARG A 89 7.27 -24.25 1.42
CA ARG A 89 7.84 -24.54 0.10
C ARG A 89 8.96 -23.56 -0.24
N ALA A 90 10.05 -23.60 0.51
CA ALA A 90 11.20 -22.72 0.28
C ALA A 90 11.97 -23.10 -1.00
N LEU A 91 12.48 -22.10 -1.73
CA LEU A 91 13.45 -22.29 -2.82
C LEU A 91 14.85 -22.08 -2.23
N VAL A 92 15.59 -23.17 -2.06
CA VAL A 92 16.90 -23.19 -1.41
C VAL A 92 18.00 -23.32 -2.46
N GLN A 93 19.01 -22.45 -2.39
CA GLN A 93 20.18 -22.47 -3.28
C GLN A 93 21.45 -22.25 -2.48
N ILE A 94 22.53 -22.96 -2.87
CA ILE A 94 23.88 -22.70 -2.38
C ILE A 94 24.57 -21.83 -3.43
N GLN A 95 25.14 -20.71 -3.02
CA GLN A 95 25.80 -19.76 -3.89
C GLN A 95 27.18 -19.40 -3.35
N GLU A 96 28.09 -19.07 -4.23
CA GLU A 96 29.40 -18.51 -3.85
C GLU A 96 29.26 -16.97 -3.76
N PHE A 97 29.62 -16.42 -2.62
CA PHE A 97 29.60 -14.99 -2.36
C PHE A 97 30.86 -14.57 -1.62
N GLU A 98 31.64 -13.63 -2.19
CA GLU A 98 32.93 -13.14 -1.65
C GLU A 98 33.92 -14.26 -1.26
N GLY A 99 33.95 -15.33 -2.07
CA GLY A 99 34.85 -16.48 -1.86
C GLY A 99 34.37 -17.48 -0.79
N ALA A 100 33.17 -17.33 -0.27
CA ALA A 100 32.56 -18.21 0.70
C ALA A 100 31.26 -18.81 0.16
N GLN A 101 30.92 -20.04 0.56
CA GLN A 101 29.64 -20.66 0.23
C GLN A 101 28.56 -20.25 1.23
N VAL A 102 27.50 -19.66 0.75
CA VAL A 102 26.33 -19.23 1.51
C VAL A 102 25.08 -19.96 1.03
N LEU A 103 24.10 -20.14 1.93
CA LEU A 103 22.79 -20.66 1.57
C LEU A 103 21.80 -19.52 1.50
N VAL A 104 21.09 -19.43 0.37
CA VAL A 104 20.02 -18.46 0.16
C VAL A 104 18.71 -19.21 0.01
N ALA A 105 17.72 -18.88 0.84
CA ALA A 105 16.41 -19.49 0.83
C ALA A 105 15.32 -18.44 0.63
N GLU A 106 14.57 -18.55 -0.45
CA GLU A 106 13.35 -17.75 -0.66
C GLU A 106 12.16 -18.45 -0.01
N ILE A 107 11.52 -17.77 0.92
CA ILE A 107 10.37 -18.25 1.66
C ILE A 107 9.12 -17.58 1.09
N PRO A 108 8.18 -18.35 0.50
CA PRO A 108 6.94 -17.77 0.02
C PRO A 108 5.99 -17.44 1.16
N GLU A 109 5.15 -16.43 0.99
CA GLU A 109 3.92 -16.30 1.77
C GLU A 109 3.02 -17.51 1.47
N ILE A 110 2.45 -18.13 2.50
CA ILE A 110 1.46 -19.19 2.31
C ILE A 110 0.07 -18.60 2.07
N ASP A 111 -0.78 -19.38 1.41
CA ASP A 111 -2.18 -18.99 1.18
C ASP A 111 -2.90 -18.69 2.51
N ARG A 112 -3.76 -17.68 2.52
CA ARG A 112 -4.51 -17.28 3.72
C ARG A 112 -5.36 -18.40 4.29
N SER A 113 -5.88 -19.30 3.43
CA SER A 113 -6.63 -20.48 3.87
C SER A 113 -5.79 -21.49 4.66
N GLN A 114 -4.48 -21.36 4.62
CA GLN A 114 -3.54 -22.22 5.33
C GLN A 114 -2.90 -21.55 6.56
N LYS A 115 -3.00 -20.21 6.71
CA LYS A 115 -2.46 -19.48 7.86
C LYS A 115 -3.17 -19.84 9.16
N PRO A 116 -2.49 -19.80 10.30
CA PRO A 116 -1.08 -19.48 10.43
C PRO A 116 -0.18 -20.69 10.18
N CYS A 117 1.02 -20.44 9.61
CA CYS A 117 2.14 -21.36 9.63
C CYS A 117 2.80 -21.32 11.01
N TYR A 118 3.14 -22.46 11.57
CA TYR A 118 3.75 -22.53 12.89
C TYR A 118 4.75 -23.70 13.02
N TYR A 119 5.67 -23.57 13.97
CA TYR A 119 6.58 -24.66 14.34
C TYR A 119 5.86 -25.71 15.18
N LYS A 120 5.78 -26.95 14.69
CA LYS A 120 5.07 -28.07 15.33
C LYS A 120 5.52 -28.34 16.74
N GLY A 121 6.84 -28.27 16.98
CA GLY A 121 7.43 -28.57 18.30
C GLY A 121 7.00 -27.63 19.41
N ALA A 122 6.62 -26.39 19.10
CA ALA A 122 6.09 -25.41 20.05
C ALA A 122 4.55 -25.37 20.04
N GLY A 123 3.90 -25.99 19.05
CA GLY A 123 2.46 -25.96 18.85
C GLY A 123 1.94 -24.62 18.35
N LEU A 124 0.68 -24.59 17.92
CA LEU A 124 0.06 -23.47 17.24
C LEU A 124 0.18 -22.14 18.02
N THR A 125 -0.07 -22.16 19.33
CA THR A 125 -0.13 -20.93 20.13
C THR A 125 1.24 -20.31 20.41
N LYS A 126 2.29 -21.13 20.47
CA LYS A 126 3.66 -20.68 20.80
C LYS A 126 4.62 -20.72 19.62
N GLY A 127 4.26 -21.45 18.56
CA GLY A 127 5.10 -21.63 17.38
C GLY A 127 4.73 -20.76 16.19
N ALA A 128 3.69 -19.92 16.31
CA ALA A 128 3.25 -19.04 15.25
C ALA A 128 3.80 -17.62 15.44
N TYR A 129 4.46 -17.10 14.40
CA TYR A 129 5.11 -15.78 14.40
C TYR A 129 4.69 -14.95 13.20
N ILE A 130 4.86 -13.64 13.33
CA ILE A 130 4.66 -12.64 12.29
C ILE A 130 5.88 -11.74 12.20
N ARG A 131 6.25 -11.32 11.00
CA ARG A 131 7.32 -10.33 10.79
C ARG A 131 6.82 -8.93 11.08
N VAL A 132 7.48 -8.22 12.00
CA VAL A 132 7.19 -6.82 12.35
C VAL A 132 8.50 -6.06 12.27
N HIS A 133 8.62 -5.22 11.26
CA HIS A 133 9.84 -4.52 10.93
C HIS A 133 10.99 -5.52 10.64
N ASP A 134 12.03 -5.57 11.45
CA ASP A 134 13.20 -6.44 11.35
C ASP A 134 13.15 -7.64 12.29
N GLY A 135 12.05 -7.82 13.05
CA GLY A 135 11.95 -8.84 14.09
C GLY A 135 10.77 -9.81 13.92
N ASP A 136 10.95 -11.02 14.44
CA ASP A 136 9.91 -12.04 14.49
C ASP A 136 9.14 -11.92 15.82
N ARG A 137 7.85 -11.60 15.74
CA ARG A 137 6.96 -11.47 16.89
C ARG A 137 5.99 -12.65 16.97
N GLN A 138 5.92 -13.28 18.12
CA GLN A 138 4.93 -14.33 18.38
C GLN A 138 3.51 -13.77 18.24
N LEU A 139 2.64 -14.51 17.55
CA LEU A 139 1.22 -14.17 17.44
C LEU A 139 0.52 -14.28 18.79
N SER A 140 -0.34 -13.32 19.10
CA SER A 140 -1.27 -13.43 20.23
C SER A 140 -2.35 -14.48 19.95
N SER A 141 -3.00 -14.99 21.00
CA SER A 141 -4.11 -15.93 20.84
C SER A 141 -5.24 -15.38 19.98
N TYR A 142 -5.49 -14.08 20.06
CA TYR A 142 -6.48 -13.39 19.22
C TYR A 142 -6.07 -13.41 17.74
N GLU A 143 -4.83 -13.06 17.41
CA GLU A 143 -4.33 -13.06 16.04
C GLU A 143 -4.34 -14.46 15.42
N VAL A 144 -3.98 -15.48 16.20
CA VAL A 144 -4.12 -16.90 15.78
C VAL A 144 -5.58 -17.22 15.45
N GLN A 145 -6.52 -16.81 16.31
CA GLN A 145 -7.95 -17.07 16.09
C GLN A 145 -8.47 -16.35 14.83
N VAL A 146 -8.05 -15.10 14.59
CA VAL A 146 -8.40 -14.35 13.38
C VAL A 146 -7.89 -15.06 12.13
N MET A 147 -6.64 -15.55 12.13
CA MET A 147 -6.10 -16.31 11.01
C MET A 147 -6.86 -17.61 10.76
N LEU A 148 -7.18 -18.36 11.82
CA LEU A 148 -7.97 -19.58 11.71
C LEU A 148 -9.38 -19.33 11.17
N SER A 149 -10.05 -18.29 11.63
CA SER A 149 -11.39 -17.93 11.15
C SER A 149 -11.38 -17.47 9.68
N SER A 150 -10.23 -17.03 9.18
CA SER A 150 -10.07 -16.61 7.78
C SER A 150 -9.86 -17.77 6.80
N ARG A 151 -9.78 -19.01 7.29
CA ARG A 151 -9.62 -20.22 6.43
C ARG A 151 -10.87 -20.58 5.64
N GLY A 152 -12.05 -20.12 6.04
CA GLY A 152 -13.31 -20.33 5.37
C GLY A 152 -14.16 -19.06 5.35
N GLN A 153 -15.35 -19.09 4.73
CA GLN A 153 -16.29 -17.98 4.77
C GLN A 153 -16.82 -17.81 6.21
N PRO A 154 -16.58 -16.70 6.89
CA PRO A 154 -17.19 -16.42 8.18
C PRO A 154 -18.71 -16.36 8.07
N LEU A 155 -19.40 -16.81 9.10
CA LEU A 155 -20.87 -16.80 9.19
C LEU A 155 -21.34 -15.94 10.36
N ASP A 156 -20.47 -15.10 10.90
CA ASP A 156 -20.79 -14.26 12.07
C ASP A 156 -21.91 -13.26 11.79
N ASP A 157 -21.97 -12.74 10.58
CA ASP A 157 -23.01 -11.81 10.14
C ASP A 157 -24.41 -12.47 10.03
N SER A 158 -24.46 -13.77 9.80
CA SER A 158 -25.71 -14.53 9.67
C SER A 158 -26.22 -15.14 10.97
N GLN A 159 -25.48 -14.98 12.07
CA GLN A 159 -25.89 -15.53 13.37
C GLN A 159 -27.17 -14.88 13.87
N PRO A 160 -28.10 -15.68 14.48
CA PRO A 160 -29.26 -15.15 15.15
C PRO A 160 -28.85 -14.30 16.36
N VAL A 161 -29.55 -13.19 16.59
CA VAL A 161 -29.40 -12.38 17.81
C VAL A 161 -30.49 -12.80 18.78
N PRO A 162 -30.17 -13.53 19.85
CA PRO A 162 -31.18 -14.10 20.74
C PRO A 162 -32.07 -13.03 21.36
N GLY A 163 -33.39 -13.27 21.32
CA GLY A 163 -34.39 -12.37 21.93
C GLY A 163 -34.64 -11.07 21.16
N VAL A 164 -34.11 -10.94 19.94
CA VAL A 164 -34.29 -9.74 19.10
C VAL A 164 -35.27 -10.08 17.95
N GLY A 165 -36.49 -9.57 18.05
CA GLY A 165 -37.53 -9.77 17.05
C GLY A 165 -37.68 -8.60 16.07
N LEU A 166 -38.77 -8.62 15.31
CA LEU A 166 -39.12 -7.60 14.30
C LEU A 166 -39.24 -6.17 14.87
N GLU A 167 -39.63 -6.05 16.12
CA GLU A 167 -39.80 -4.78 16.82
C GLU A 167 -38.48 -3.98 16.94
N ALA A 168 -37.34 -4.65 16.87
CA ALA A 168 -36.05 -4.01 16.91
C ALA A 168 -35.64 -3.37 15.55
N LEU A 169 -36.36 -3.65 14.48
CA LEU A 169 -36.09 -3.07 13.17
C LEU A 169 -36.75 -1.70 13.00
N ASP A 170 -36.04 -0.79 12.32
CA ASP A 170 -36.59 0.50 11.89
C ASP A 170 -37.66 0.28 10.80
N ARG A 171 -38.87 0.76 11.08
CA ARG A 171 -40.04 0.51 10.21
C ARG A 171 -39.90 1.16 8.82
N HIS A 172 -39.35 2.37 8.75
CA HIS A 172 -39.21 3.12 7.50
C HIS A 172 -38.11 2.53 6.63
N LEU A 173 -36.97 2.24 7.25
CA LEU A 173 -35.83 1.64 6.56
C LEU A 173 -36.16 0.24 6.06
N THR A 174 -36.83 -0.57 6.88
CA THR A 174 -37.30 -1.91 6.52
C THR A 174 -38.30 -1.87 5.35
N ALA A 175 -39.31 -0.99 5.42
CA ALA A 175 -40.30 -0.85 4.34
C ALA A 175 -39.65 -0.43 3.01
N SER A 176 -38.75 0.53 3.04
CA SER A 176 -38.00 0.99 1.86
C SER A 176 -37.13 -0.13 1.27
N THR A 177 -36.46 -0.90 2.13
CA THR A 177 -35.64 -2.05 1.70
C THR A 177 -36.49 -3.15 1.07
N ILE A 178 -37.64 -3.50 1.66
CA ILE A 178 -38.56 -4.50 1.10
C ILE A 178 -39.07 -4.06 -0.28
N LEU A 179 -39.41 -2.79 -0.45
CA LEU A 179 -39.83 -2.26 -1.75
C LEU A 179 -38.73 -2.44 -2.80
N ARG A 180 -37.49 -2.06 -2.48
CA ARG A 180 -36.34 -2.22 -3.38
C ARG A 180 -36.05 -3.69 -3.70
N LEU A 181 -36.12 -4.59 -2.72
CA LEU A 181 -35.97 -6.04 -2.93
C LEU A 181 -37.01 -6.60 -3.91
N ARG A 182 -38.25 -6.14 -3.82
CA ARG A 182 -39.33 -6.56 -4.74
C ARG A 182 -39.12 -6.01 -6.15
N GLU A 183 -38.62 -4.80 -6.27
CA GLU A 183 -38.30 -4.15 -7.56
C GLU A 183 -37.08 -4.77 -8.22
N SER A 184 -35.98 -4.94 -7.48
CA SER A 184 -34.71 -5.42 -8.01
C SER A 184 -34.70 -6.93 -8.30
N ARG A 185 -35.47 -7.70 -7.52
CA ARG A 185 -35.51 -9.17 -7.61
C ARG A 185 -36.95 -9.71 -7.54
N PRO A 186 -37.82 -9.34 -8.51
CA PRO A 186 -39.26 -9.68 -8.46
C PRO A 186 -39.54 -11.17 -8.40
N TYR A 187 -38.76 -12.00 -9.08
CA TYR A 187 -38.94 -13.46 -9.05
C TYR A 187 -38.71 -14.07 -7.66
N ALA A 188 -37.93 -13.41 -6.80
CA ALA A 188 -37.65 -13.92 -5.48
C ALA A 188 -38.63 -13.40 -4.42
N TYR A 189 -39.15 -12.17 -4.55
CA TYR A 189 -39.79 -11.47 -3.46
C TYR A 189 -41.21 -10.97 -3.71
N ARG A 190 -41.71 -10.99 -4.99
CA ARG A 190 -42.98 -10.37 -5.36
C ARG A 190 -44.17 -10.90 -4.55
N ASP A 191 -44.26 -12.23 -4.42
CA ASP A 191 -45.45 -12.91 -3.90
C ASP A 191 -45.34 -13.24 -2.41
N LEU A 192 -44.29 -12.74 -1.74
CA LEU A 192 -44.05 -12.96 -0.31
C LEU A 192 -44.69 -11.83 0.52
N ASP A 193 -45.22 -12.17 1.67
CA ASP A 193 -45.55 -11.20 2.71
C ASP A 193 -44.27 -10.57 3.31
N VAL A 194 -44.43 -9.65 4.23
CA VAL A 194 -43.29 -8.91 4.84
C VAL A 194 -42.33 -9.87 5.52
N GLU A 195 -42.82 -10.76 6.37
CA GLU A 195 -41.98 -11.74 7.06
C GLU A 195 -41.29 -12.70 6.11
N GLY A 196 -42.02 -13.18 5.08
CA GLY A 196 -41.46 -14.03 4.03
C GLY A 196 -40.31 -13.37 3.27
N VAL A 197 -40.41 -12.06 2.97
CA VAL A 197 -39.30 -11.29 2.39
C VAL A 197 -38.11 -11.26 3.34
N LEU A 198 -38.35 -10.93 4.62
CA LEU A 198 -37.27 -10.82 5.62
C LEU A 198 -36.60 -12.18 5.88
N ARG A 199 -37.35 -13.29 5.95
CA ARG A 199 -36.78 -14.63 6.06
C ARG A 199 -35.95 -14.99 4.82
N LYS A 200 -36.46 -14.73 3.63
CA LYS A 200 -35.74 -15.04 2.38
C LYS A 200 -34.50 -14.19 2.19
N ALA A 201 -34.53 -12.96 2.66
CA ALA A 201 -33.35 -12.07 2.70
C ALA A 201 -32.38 -12.40 3.86
N LYS A 202 -32.73 -13.39 4.72
CA LYS A 202 -31.97 -13.75 5.94
C LYS A 202 -31.82 -12.60 6.94
N ILE A 203 -32.69 -11.63 6.89
CA ILE A 203 -32.83 -10.59 7.93
C ILE A 203 -33.45 -11.23 9.17
N LEU A 204 -34.48 -12.08 8.98
CA LEU A 204 -34.99 -13.00 9.98
C LEU A 204 -34.42 -14.39 9.76
N VAL A 205 -34.00 -15.03 10.84
CA VAL A 205 -33.42 -16.37 10.85
C VAL A 205 -33.96 -17.14 12.06
N PRO A 206 -34.11 -18.46 11.97
CA PRO A 206 -34.55 -19.25 13.12
C PRO A 206 -33.46 -19.27 14.20
N ASP A 207 -33.84 -19.12 15.46
CA ASP A 207 -33.01 -19.38 16.62
C ASP A 207 -32.89 -20.89 16.94
N GLY A 208 -32.24 -21.21 18.07
CA GLY A 208 -32.11 -22.62 18.53
C GLY A 208 -33.45 -23.29 18.90
N ASN A 209 -34.52 -22.52 19.11
CA ASN A 209 -35.87 -23.02 19.43
C ASN A 209 -36.76 -23.08 18.18
N GLY A 210 -36.33 -22.53 17.08
CA GLY A 210 -37.07 -22.41 15.83
C GLY A 210 -37.90 -21.14 15.71
N ASP A 211 -37.79 -20.20 16.65
CA ASP A 211 -38.42 -18.89 16.58
C ASP A 211 -37.64 -17.95 15.66
N ASP A 212 -38.36 -17.12 14.91
CA ASP A 212 -37.74 -16.11 14.05
C ASP A 212 -37.18 -14.96 14.87
N VAL A 213 -35.88 -14.77 14.76
CA VAL A 213 -35.15 -13.63 15.37
C VAL A 213 -34.35 -12.90 14.30
N VAL A 214 -33.95 -11.67 14.60
CA VAL A 214 -33.14 -10.87 13.67
C VAL A 214 -31.71 -11.42 13.62
N SER A 215 -31.16 -11.57 12.41
CA SER A 215 -29.73 -11.87 12.23
C SER A 215 -28.86 -10.67 12.57
N LEU A 216 -27.58 -10.90 12.90
CA LEU A 216 -26.64 -9.80 13.18
C LEU A 216 -26.55 -8.85 11.97
N ALA A 217 -26.51 -9.37 10.73
CA ALA A 217 -26.53 -8.55 9.52
C ALA A 217 -27.82 -7.72 9.41
N GLY A 218 -28.99 -8.36 9.67
CA GLY A 218 -30.27 -7.66 9.68
C GLY A 218 -30.33 -6.53 10.72
N LEU A 219 -29.84 -6.79 11.92
CA LEU A 219 -29.78 -5.81 13.00
C LEU A 219 -28.87 -4.63 12.65
N LEU A 220 -27.66 -4.89 12.13
CA LEU A 220 -26.71 -3.85 11.73
C LEU A 220 -27.18 -3.04 10.52
N ALA A 221 -27.95 -3.64 9.63
CA ALA A 221 -28.46 -2.96 8.43
C ALA A 221 -29.75 -2.17 8.69
N LEU A 222 -30.66 -2.70 9.49
CA LEU A 222 -32.04 -2.21 9.61
C LEU A 222 -32.49 -1.93 11.06
N GLY A 223 -31.69 -2.27 12.07
CA GLY A 223 -32.05 -2.08 13.48
C GLY A 223 -32.26 -0.61 13.85
N GLN A 224 -33.15 -0.33 14.78
CA GLN A 224 -33.33 1.01 15.33
C GLN A 224 -32.08 1.45 16.12
N TYR A 225 -31.56 0.57 16.99
CA TYR A 225 -30.41 0.83 17.84
C TYR A 225 -29.62 -0.46 18.11
N PRO A 226 -28.79 -0.91 17.14
CA PRO A 226 -28.00 -2.14 17.28
C PRO A 226 -27.07 -2.14 18.50
N GLN A 227 -26.66 -0.96 18.98
CA GLN A 227 -25.75 -0.77 20.10
C GLN A 227 -26.37 -1.13 21.46
N GLU A 228 -27.70 -1.28 21.55
CA GLU A 228 -28.37 -1.87 22.71
C GLU A 228 -27.87 -3.28 22.99
N HIS A 229 -27.63 -4.05 21.91
CA HIS A 229 -27.20 -5.45 22.00
C HIS A 229 -25.67 -5.59 21.84
N PHE A 230 -25.06 -4.71 21.06
CA PHE A 230 -23.62 -4.70 20.75
C PHE A 230 -23.03 -3.29 20.89
N PRO A 231 -22.73 -2.84 22.11
CA PRO A 231 -22.33 -1.44 22.37
C PRO A 231 -21.14 -0.92 21.57
N GLN A 232 -20.20 -1.82 21.17
CA GLN A 232 -19.01 -1.43 20.41
C GLN A 232 -19.13 -1.63 18.90
N LEU A 233 -20.29 -2.09 18.38
CA LEU A 233 -20.54 -2.14 16.93
C LEU A 233 -20.98 -0.75 16.42
N MET A 234 -20.17 0.25 16.73
CA MET A 234 -20.34 1.65 16.40
C MET A 234 -19.11 2.21 15.71
N LEU A 235 -19.14 3.52 15.41
CA LEU A 235 -18.01 4.28 14.88
C LEU A 235 -17.67 5.39 15.86
N SER A 236 -16.39 5.57 16.20
CA SER A 236 -15.88 6.72 16.94
C SER A 236 -15.16 7.68 16.03
N PHE A 237 -15.39 8.97 16.22
CA PHE A 237 -14.66 10.05 15.56
C PHE A 237 -13.90 10.87 16.60
N VAL A 238 -12.63 11.15 16.33
CA VAL A 238 -11.79 12.01 17.16
C VAL A 238 -11.01 12.96 16.26
N HIS A 239 -11.03 14.26 16.57
CA HIS A 239 -10.20 15.27 15.94
C HIS A 239 -9.11 15.72 16.90
N TYR A 240 -7.86 15.51 16.54
CA TYR A 240 -6.70 15.84 17.34
C TYR A 240 -6.13 17.23 17.02
N PRO A 241 -5.57 17.95 18.02
CA PRO A 241 -4.98 19.27 17.82
C PRO A 241 -3.62 19.24 17.14
N SER A 242 -2.89 18.12 17.16
CA SER A 242 -1.55 17.98 16.61
C SER A 242 -1.37 16.68 15.80
N ASP A 243 -0.31 16.62 14.99
CA ASP A 243 0.03 15.44 14.17
C ASP A 243 0.40 14.21 15.02
N SER A 244 0.82 14.41 16.27
CA SER A 244 1.15 13.36 17.23
C SER A 244 -0.03 12.95 18.13
N GLY A 245 -1.19 13.60 18.01
CA GLY A 245 -2.38 13.36 18.83
C GLY A 245 -2.66 14.47 19.84
N PRO A 246 -2.91 14.14 21.13
CA PRO A 246 -3.14 15.12 22.18
C PRO A 246 -1.98 16.11 22.33
N ASP A 247 -2.29 17.38 22.48
CA ASP A 247 -1.26 18.40 22.74
C ASP A 247 -0.96 18.46 24.25
N ASN A 248 0.20 17.97 24.62
CA ASN A 248 0.65 17.95 26.02
C ASN A 248 1.09 19.34 26.52
N GLU A 249 1.41 20.29 25.64
CA GLU A 249 1.85 21.64 26.03
C GLU A 249 0.65 22.50 26.42
N THR A 250 -0.44 22.45 25.64
CA THR A 250 -1.67 23.20 25.91
C THR A 250 -2.68 22.44 26.78
N GLY A 251 -2.48 21.12 26.96
CA GLY A 251 -3.40 20.24 27.66
C GLY A 251 -4.69 19.90 26.88
N VAL A 252 -4.78 20.32 25.62
CA VAL A 252 -5.92 20.02 24.74
C VAL A 252 -5.83 18.58 24.24
N ARG A 253 -6.76 17.73 24.67
CA ARG A 253 -6.77 16.32 24.26
C ARG A 253 -7.41 16.12 22.89
N PHE A 254 -8.53 16.77 22.63
CA PHE A 254 -9.32 16.64 21.39
C PHE A 254 -9.92 18.00 21.03
N LEU A 255 -10.03 18.29 19.75
CA LEU A 255 -10.82 19.41 19.21
C LEU A 255 -12.29 19.04 19.08
N ASP A 256 -12.57 17.77 18.70
CA ASP A 256 -13.91 17.19 18.65
C ASP A 256 -13.82 15.68 18.95
N SER A 257 -14.86 15.11 19.57
CA SER A 257 -14.95 13.68 19.85
C SER A 257 -16.40 13.24 19.87
N VAL A 258 -16.78 12.29 18.99
CA VAL A 258 -18.17 11.88 18.79
C VAL A 258 -18.26 10.36 18.68
N ALA A 259 -19.19 9.75 19.44
CA ALA A 259 -19.67 8.41 19.19
C ALA A 259 -20.80 8.47 18.15
N ILE A 260 -20.71 7.65 17.11
CA ILE A 260 -21.69 7.60 16.03
C ILE A 260 -22.32 6.20 16.06
N GLU A 261 -23.59 6.17 16.42
CA GLU A 261 -24.37 4.97 16.71
C GLU A 261 -25.57 4.85 15.75
N GLY A 262 -26.28 3.75 15.80
CA GLY A 262 -27.40 3.41 14.92
C GLY A 262 -27.06 2.31 13.91
N PRO A 263 -27.96 2.01 12.97
CA PRO A 263 -27.67 1.09 11.86
C PRO A 263 -26.63 1.66 10.90
N ILE A 264 -25.97 0.79 10.16
CA ILE A 264 -24.86 1.18 9.24
C ILE A 264 -25.23 2.35 8.30
N PRO A 265 -26.42 2.38 7.63
CA PRO A 265 -26.77 3.51 6.76
C PRO A 265 -26.83 4.84 7.51
N ALA A 266 -27.30 4.86 8.77
CA ALA A 266 -27.30 6.05 9.61
C ALA A 266 -25.86 6.42 10.02
N MET A 267 -25.06 5.45 10.44
CA MET A 267 -23.66 5.70 10.81
C MET A 267 -22.85 6.28 9.64
N VAL A 268 -23.04 5.81 8.40
CA VAL A 268 -22.38 6.38 7.21
C VAL A 268 -22.78 7.84 7.00
N ARG A 269 -24.08 8.15 7.05
CA ARG A 269 -24.58 9.54 6.91
C ARG A 269 -24.00 10.44 7.98
N ASP A 270 -24.08 10.02 9.24
CA ASP A 270 -23.71 10.83 10.40
C ASP A 270 -22.18 11.01 10.48
N ALA A 271 -21.40 9.99 10.13
CA ALA A 271 -19.95 10.10 10.02
C ALA A 271 -19.53 11.12 8.96
N MET A 272 -20.17 11.10 7.78
CA MET A 272 -19.93 12.11 6.75
C MET A 272 -20.27 13.51 7.21
N SER A 273 -21.35 13.68 7.99
CA SER A 273 -21.75 14.97 8.56
C SER A 273 -20.73 15.46 9.60
N VAL A 274 -20.26 14.58 10.49
CA VAL A 274 -19.25 14.89 11.51
C VAL A 274 -17.92 15.28 10.86
N ILE A 275 -17.44 14.51 9.88
CA ILE A 275 -16.19 14.83 9.20
C ILE A 275 -16.32 16.16 8.45
N ARG A 276 -17.42 16.40 7.73
CA ARG A 276 -17.65 17.63 6.96
C ARG A 276 -17.58 18.89 7.84
N ARG A 277 -18.11 18.86 9.06
CA ARG A 277 -18.04 20.03 9.98
C ARG A 277 -16.62 20.28 10.52
N ASN A 278 -15.76 19.26 10.53
CA ASN A 278 -14.38 19.36 11.00
C ASN A 278 -13.37 19.61 9.87
N MET A 279 -13.75 19.37 8.59
CA MET A 279 -12.90 19.64 7.43
C MET A 279 -12.73 21.12 7.14
N VAL A 280 -11.53 21.51 6.75
CA VAL A 280 -11.22 22.85 6.25
C VAL A 280 -11.70 22.99 4.82
N ARG A 281 -12.32 24.13 4.47
CA ARG A 281 -12.58 24.52 3.08
C ARG A 281 -11.41 25.33 2.57
N ARG A 282 -10.82 24.91 1.47
CA ARG A 282 -9.83 25.68 0.73
C ARG A 282 -10.49 26.34 -0.46
N SER A 283 -10.27 27.64 -0.62
CA SER A 283 -10.74 28.35 -1.79
C SER A 283 -9.61 28.44 -2.81
N ILE A 284 -9.79 27.83 -3.97
CA ILE A 284 -8.85 27.94 -5.09
C ILE A 284 -9.42 28.91 -6.10
N VAL A 285 -8.63 29.90 -6.49
CA VAL A 285 -8.97 30.83 -7.58
C VAL A 285 -8.36 30.28 -8.87
N THR A 286 -9.20 29.73 -9.75
CA THR A 286 -8.80 29.29 -11.09
C THR A 286 -9.38 30.25 -12.11
N GLY A 287 -8.52 31.00 -12.82
CA GLY A 287 -8.79 31.86 -13.97
C GLY A 287 -10.13 32.66 -14.02
N ALA A 288 -11.26 32.02 -14.01
CA ALA A 288 -12.59 32.60 -14.16
C ALA A 288 -13.47 32.54 -12.90
N GLY A 289 -13.01 32.02 -11.76
CA GLY A 289 -13.85 31.92 -10.58
C GLY A 289 -13.18 31.33 -9.33
N ARG A 290 -13.81 31.59 -8.17
CA ARG A 290 -13.46 30.99 -6.90
C ARG A 290 -14.16 29.64 -6.77
N GLN A 291 -13.41 28.57 -6.58
CA GLN A 291 -13.93 27.23 -6.27
C GLN A 291 -13.56 26.85 -4.84
N ASP A 292 -14.57 26.54 -4.01
CA ASP A 292 -14.35 26.02 -2.68
C ASP A 292 -14.20 24.49 -2.77
N ILE A 293 -13.03 23.99 -2.42
CA ILE A 293 -12.71 22.56 -2.41
C ILE A 293 -12.61 22.09 -0.97
N TRP A 294 -13.27 20.96 -0.68
CA TRP A 294 -13.15 20.30 0.60
C TRP A 294 -11.76 19.66 0.74
N GLU A 295 -11.26 19.62 1.98
CA GLU A 295 -9.98 19.04 2.36
C GLU A 295 -9.81 17.59 1.87
N TYR A 296 -10.89 16.80 1.88
CA TYR A 296 -10.95 15.46 1.32
C TYR A 296 -12.16 15.29 0.40
N PRO A 297 -12.05 14.52 -0.72
CA PRO A 297 -13.19 14.21 -1.57
C PRO A 297 -14.22 13.35 -0.81
N GLU A 298 -15.48 13.80 -0.77
CA GLU A 298 -16.56 13.08 -0.07
C GLU A 298 -16.75 11.64 -0.57
N THR A 299 -16.57 11.40 -1.87
CA THR A 299 -16.65 10.06 -2.46
C THR A 299 -15.61 9.12 -1.86
N ALA A 300 -14.37 9.61 -1.66
CA ALA A 300 -13.30 8.80 -1.08
C ALA A 300 -13.58 8.45 0.39
N LEU A 301 -14.01 9.43 1.18
CA LEU A 301 -14.32 9.23 2.59
C LEU A 301 -15.49 8.28 2.79
N ARG A 302 -16.58 8.48 2.04
CA ARG A 302 -17.77 7.64 2.12
C ARG A 302 -17.43 6.18 1.81
N GLU A 303 -16.69 5.94 0.75
CA GLU A 303 -16.28 4.61 0.36
C GLU A 303 -15.43 3.94 1.45
N ALA A 304 -14.47 4.67 2.02
CA ALA A 304 -13.64 4.14 3.09
C ALA A 304 -14.43 3.82 4.37
N ILE A 305 -15.39 4.69 4.75
CA ILE A 305 -16.27 4.49 5.91
C ILE A 305 -17.18 3.28 5.68
N THR A 306 -17.81 3.21 4.50
CA THR A 306 -18.67 2.09 4.14
C THR A 306 -17.90 0.77 4.19
N ASN A 307 -16.71 0.72 3.58
CA ASN A 307 -15.86 -0.47 3.60
C ASN A 307 -15.43 -0.86 5.02
N ALA A 308 -15.10 0.12 5.87
CA ALA A 308 -14.75 -0.15 7.26
C ALA A 308 -15.91 -0.77 8.04
N LEU A 309 -17.14 -0.30 7.85
CA LEU A 309 -18.33 -0.84 8.53
C LEU A 309 -18.77 -2.19 7.97
N VAL A 310 -18.70 -2.38 6.64
CA VAL A 310 -19.18 -3.61 5.97
C VAL A 310 -18.19 -4.75 6.13
N HIS A 311 -16.89 -4.48 6.05
CA HIS A 311 -15.83 -5.51 6.06
C HIS A 311 -15.17 -5.70 7.44
N ARG A 312 -15.68 -5.07 8.49
CA ARG A 312 -15.17 -5.26 9.85
C ARG A 312 -15.27 -6.73 10.29
N ASP A 313 -14.41 -7.11 11.20
CA ASP A 313 -14.53 -8.39 11.88
C ASP A 313 -15.73 -8.37 12.83
N LEU A 314 -16.69 -9.27 12.61
CA LEU A 314 -17.90 -9.47 13.41
C LEU A 314 -17.81 -10.70 14.33
N SER A 315 -16.63 -11.34 14.41
CA SER A 315 -16.41 -12.45 15.35
C SER A 315 -16.60 -12.00 16.80
N PRO A 316 -17.01 -12.90 17.70
CA PRO A 316 -17.17 -12.56 19.12
C PRO A 316 -15.96 -11.88 19.75
N ALA A 317 -14.75 -12.23 19.33
CA ALA A 317 -13.50 -11.67 19.81
C ALA A 317 -13.28 -10.20 19.39
N ALA A 318 -13.88 -9.77 18.25
CA ALA A 318 -13.73 -8.42 17.72
C ALA A 318 -14.91 -7.49 18.01
N ARG A 319 -16.06 -8.02 18.50
CA ARG A 319 -17.26 -7.22 18.80
C ARG A 319 -17.06 -6.18 19.89
N GLY A 320 -16.01 -6.31 20.69
CA GLY A 320 -15.62 -5.34 21.73
C GLY A 320 -14.82 -4.14 21.22
N THR A 321 -14.57 -4.00 19.92
CA THR A 321 -13.75 -2.93 19.33
C THR A 321 -14.53 -2.19 18.27
N GLN A 322 -14.59 -0.85 18.35
CA GLN A 322 -15.28 0.02 17.40
C GLN A 322 -14.42 0.30 16.15
N VAL A 323 -15.06 0.73 15.06
CA VAL A 323 -14.39 1.41 13.95
C VAL A 323 -13.99 2.81 14.41
N GLN A 324 -12.76 3.23 14.13
CA GLN A 324 -12.23 4.52 14.59
C GLN A 324 -11.90 5.40 13.38
N ILE A 325 -12.34 6.65 13.44
CA ILE A 325 -11.93 7.72 12.53
C ILE A 325 -11.16 8.74 13.35
N GLU A 326 -9.89 8.94 13.01
CA GLU A 326 -8.99 9.87 13.67
C GLU A 326 -8.57 10.94 12.67
N MET A 327 -8.90 12.19 12.95
CA MET A 327 -8.52 13.33 12.12
C MET A 327 -7.39 14.09 12.81
N PHE A 328 -6.30 14.29 12.06
CA PHE A 328 -5.12 15.05 12.47
C PHE A 328 -4.95 16.25 11.53
N PRO A 329 -4.15 17.25 11.87
CA PRO A 329 -3.88 18.36 10.96
C PRO A 329 -3.32 17.96 9.61
N ASN A 330 -2.53 16.87 9.55
CA ASN A 330 -1.83 16.40 8.35
C ASN A 330 -2.44 15.15 7.69
N ARG A 331 -3.41 14.47 8.31
CA ARG A 331 -4.02 13.24 7.80
C ARG A 331 -5.35 12.90 8.44
N LEU A 332 -6.14 12.07 7.76
CA LEU A 332 -7.30 11.38 8.32
C LEU A 332 -7.02 9.87 8.29
N VAL A 333 -7.26 9.19 9.40
CA VAL A 333 -7.01 7.75 9.56
C VAL A 333 -8.32 7.04 9.86
N ILE A 334 -8.62 5.96 9.15
CA ILE A 334 -9.72 5.05 9.46
C ILE A 334 -9.13 3.71 9.86
N ARG A 335 -9.45 3.26 11.08
CA ARG A 335 -9.02 1.98 11.62
C ARG A 335 -10.22 1.06 11.74
N ASN A 336 -10.14 -0.09 11.06
CA ASN A 336 -11.18 -1.11 11.04
C ASN A 336 -10.70 -2.38 11.79
N PRO A 337 -11.47 -2.93 12.75
CA PRO A 337 -11.18 -4.22 13.36
C PRO A 337 -11.19 -5.36 12.34
N GLY A 338 -10.11 -6.17 12.33
CA GLY A 338 -9.86 -7.24 11.37
C GLY A 338 -9.08 -6.76 10.13
N GLY A 339 -8.17 -7.62 9.65
CA GLY A 339 -7.38 -7.37 8.44
C GLY A 339 -8.18 -7.61 7.15
N LEU A 340 -7.53 -7.53 6.01
CA LEU A 340 -8.11 -7.90 4.70
C LEU A 340 -8.55 -9.37 4.71
N TYR A 341 -9.52 -9.72 3.87
CA TYR A 341 -10.12 -11.06 3.83
C TYR A 341 -9.99 -11.69 2.43
N GLY A 342 -9.84 -13.03 2.41
CA GLY A 342 -9.77 -13.81 1.17
C GLY A 342 -8.48 -13.55 0.37
N PRO A 343 -8.54 -13.53 -0.97
CA PRO A 343 -7.37 -13.33 -1.84
C PRO A 343 -6.93 -11.86 -1.95
N VAL A 344 -7.57 -10.95 -1.23
CA VAL A 344 -7.27 -9.51 -1.29
C VAL A 344 -6.03 -9.22 -0.44
N THR A 345 -5.05 -8.58 -1.03
CA THR A 345 -3.81 -8.08 -0.36
C THR A 345 -3.68 -6.58 -0.59
N VAL A 346 -2.77 -5.92 0.14
CA VAL A 346 -2.50 -4.49 -0.06
C VAL A 346 -2.00 -4.22 -1.50
N GLU A 347 -1.24 -5.16 -2.07
CA GLU A 347 -0.65 -5.05 -3.41
C GLU A 347 -1.72 -5.08 -4.51
N ASN A 348 -2.70 -5.99 -4.39
CA ASN A 348 -3.77 -6.17 -5.39
C ASN A 348 -5.06 -5.40 -5.07
N LEU A 349 -5.07 -4.64 -3.95
CA LEU A 349 -6.25 -3.90 -3.52
C LEU A 349 -6.67 -2.85 -4.56
N GLY A 350 -7.88 -2.99 -5.11
CA GLY A 350 -8.43 -2.14 -6.16
C GLY A 350 -8.10 -2.61 -7.58
N GLU A 351 -7.45 -3.75 -7.78
CA GLU A 351 -7.31 -4.37 -9.11
C GLU A 351 -8.66 -4.91 -9.62
N GLU A 352 -8.77 -5.05 -10.93
CA GLU A 352 -10.02 -5.53 -11.55
C GLU A 352 -10.22 -7.03 -11.28
N GLY A 353 -11.43 -7.38 -10.86
CA GLY A 353 -11.76 -8.77 -10.52
C GLY A 353 -11.29 -9.23 -9.15
N VAL A 354 -10.56 -8.41 -8.39
CA VAL A 354 -10.13 -8.73 -7.03
C VAL A 354 -11.11 -8.12 -6.04
N SER A 355 -11.98 -8.95 -5.50
CA SER A 355 -12.95 -8.57 -4.45
C SER A 355 -13.27 -9.78 -3.59
N SER A 356 -13.38 -9.57 -2.28
CA SER A 356 -13.83 -10.58 -1.34
C SER A 356 -14.55 -9.92 -0.17
N SER A 357 -15.66 -10.50 0.26
CA SER A 357 -16.42 -9.99 1.40
C SER A 357 -16.35 -10.95 2.58
N ARG A 358 -15.85 -10.46 3.73
CA ARG A 358 -15.90 -11.18 5.00
C ARG A 358 -17.35 -11.42 5.44
N ASN A 359 -18.20 -10.39 5.33
CA ASN A 359 -19.59 -10.38 5.76
C ASN A 359 -20.51 -10.37 4.53
N ALA A 360 -20.61 -11.53 3.86
CA ALA A 360 -21.31 -11.65 2.58
C ALA A 360 -22.82 -11.37 2.70
N LEU A 361 -23.45 -11.77 3.80
CA LEU A 361 -24.88 -11.52 4.03
C LEU A 361 -25.13 -10.03 4.30
N LEU A 362 -24.33 -9.41 5.15
CA LEU A 362 -24.43 -7.98 5.45
C LEU A 362 -24.27 -7.13 4.19
N LEU A 363 -23.23 -7.42 3.39
CA LEU A 363 -23.01 -6.73 2.12
C LEU A 363 -24.22 -6.84 1.21
N ARG A 364 -24.76 -8.05 1.05
CA ARG A 364 -25.93 -8.32 0.20
C ARG A 364 -27.19 -7.58 0.66
N ILE A 365 -27.41 -7.45 1.95
CA ILE A 365 -28.54 -6.69 2.48
C ILE A 365 -28.33 -5.19 2.18
N LEU A 366 -27.14 -4.65 2.43
CA LEU A 366 -26.83 -3.24 2.26
C LEU A 366 -26.84 -2.76 0.79
N GLU A 367 -26.80 -3.66 -0.19
CA GLU A 367 -27.02 -3.33 -1.60
C GLU A 367 -28.44 -2.74 -1.85
N ASP A 368 -29.43 -3.16 -1.06
CA ASP A 368 -30.81 -2.74 -1.21
C ASP A 368 -31.27 -1.76 -0.10
N VAL A 369 -30.39 -1.45 0.87
CA VAL A 369 -30.72 -0.53 1.96
C VAL A 369 -30.31 0.91 1.59
N PRO A 370 -31.28 1.86 1.54
CA PRO A 370 -31.00 3.25 1.22
C PRO A 370 -30.30 3.95 2.40
N ILE A 371 -29.47 4.94 2.09
CA ILE A 371 -28.95 5.88 3.10
C ILE A 371 -30.10 6.86 3.46
N PRO A 372 -30.41 7.07 4.75
CA PRO A 372 -31.50 7.97 5.15
C PRO A 372 -31.32 9.38 4.56
N GLY A 373 -32.33 9.84 3.80
CA GLY A 373 -32.32 11.13 3.11
C GLY A 373 -31.58 11.17 1.77
N GLU A 374 -31.13 10.03 1.26
CA GLU A 374 -30.49 9.91 -0.06
C GLU A 374 -31.22 8.86 -0.92
N GLU A 375 -31.13 8.99 -2.23
CA GLU A 375 -31.70 8.00 -3.17
C GLU A 375 -30.79 6.79 -3.36
N ARG A 376 -29.51 6.90 -3.02
CA ARG A 376 -28.52 5.84 -3.19
C ARG A 376 -28.53 4.85 -2.03
N THR A 377 -28.10 3.64 -2.32
CA THR A 377 -27.86 2.58 -1.31
C THR A 377 -26.49 2.74 -0.64
N VAL A 378 -26.30 1.99 0.47
CA VAL A 378 -25.05 2.03 1.24
C VAL A 378 -23.87 1.55 0.39
N CYS A 379 -24.02 0.48 -0.37
CA CYS A 379 -22.96 -0.08 -1.23
C CYS A 379 -23.51 -0.61 -2.56
N GLU A 380 -22.64 -0.71 -3.57
CA GLU A 380 -22.99 -1.15 -4.92
C GLU A 380 -22.46 -2.55 -5.28
N ASN A 381 -21.61 -3.16 -4.44
CA ASN A 381 -20.99 -4.49 -4.61
C ASN A 381 -20.44 -4.79 -6.02
N ARG A 382 -19.75 -3.81 -6.63
CA ARG A 382 -19.15 -3.96 -7.96
C ARG A 382 -17.63 -4.12 -7.94
N GLY A 383 -17.02 -4.20 -6.75
CA GLY A 383 -15.56 -4.24 -6.58
C GLY A 383 -14.83 -3.00 -7.11
N SER A 384 -15.55 -1.91 -7.37
CA SER A 384 -14.99 -0.67 -7.94
C SER A 384 -14.67 0.40 -6.89
N GLY A 385 -15.02 0.18 -5.62
CA GLY A 385 -14.99 1.18 -4.56
C GLY A 385 -13.61 1.75 -4.30
N ILE A 386 -12.60 0.91 -4.15
CA ILE A 386 -11.20 1.35 -3.96
C ILE A 386 -10.71 2.16 -5.16
N ARG A 387 -11.05 1.75 -6.39
CA ARG A 387 -10.68 2.50 -7.61
C ARG A 387 -11.37 3.86 -7.65
N ALA A 388 -12.65 3.91 -7.28
CA ALA A 388 -13.40 5.17 -7.20
C ALA A 388 -12.80 6.11 -6.14
N MET A 389 -12.42 5.58 -4.98
CA MET A 389 -11.73 6.29 -3.90
C MET A 389 -10.40 6.89 -4.40
N VAL A 390 -9.49 6.07 -4.92
CA VAL A 390 -8.18 6.51 -5.44
C VAL A 390 -8.36 7.48 -6.61
N GLY A 391 -9.29 7.20 -7.53
CA GLY A 391 -9.59 8.08 -8.66
C GLY A 391 -10.15 9.45 -8.25
N SER A 392 -10.93 9.52 -7.16
CA SER A 392 -11.44 10.80 -6.66
C SER A 392 -10.35 11.64 -6.00
N LEU A 393 -9.44 11.02 -5.25
CA LEU A 393 -8.27 11.69 -4.67
C LEU A 393 -7.35 12.24 -5.77
N ARG A 394 -7.07 11.43 -6.80
CA ARG A 394 -6.27 11.88 -7.96
C ARG A 394 -6.88 13.10 -8.65
N ARG A 395 -8.20 13.08 -8.93
CA ARG A 395 -8.88 14.25 -9.53
C ARG A 395 -8.82 15.49 -8.65
N ALA A 396 -8.70 15.31 -7.33
CA ALA A 396 -8.51 16.40 -6.37
C ALA A 396 -7.04 16.83 -6.22
N GLY A 397 -6.09 16.22 -6.98
CA GLY A 397 -4.66 16.51 -6.86
C GLY A 397 -4.04 16.02 -5.54
N MET A 398 -4.67 15.06 -4.88
CA MET A 398 -4.24 14.52 -3.58
C MET A 398 -3.44 13.23 -3.74
N THR A 399 -2.60 12.95 -2.75
CA THR A 399 -1.91 11.67 -2.61
C THR A 399 -2.90 10.51 -2.46
N ALA A 400 -2.58 9.37 -3.05
CA ALA A 400 -3.31 8.14 -2.80
C ALA A 400 -3.24 7.78 -1.31
N PRO A 401 -4.29 7.14 -0.75
CA PRO A 401 -4.27 6.72 0.64
C PRO A 401 -3.25 5.59 0.82
N SER A 402 -2.63 5.54 1.99
CA SER A 402 -1.84 4.37 2.40
C SER A 402 -2.74 3.34 3.05
N PHE A 403 -2.41 2.06 2.82
CA PHE A 403 -3.10 0.91 3.38
C PHE A 403 -2.12 0.10 4.22
N ASP A 404 -2.50 -0.23 5.45
CA ASP A 404 -1.73 -1.06 6.36
C ASP A 404 -2.62 -2.21 6.84
N ASP A 405 -2.30 -3.44 6.37
CA ASP A 405 -3.03 -4.66 6.74
C ASP A 405 -2.31 -5.34 7.91
N ARG A 406 -2.88 -5.14 9.08
CA ARG A 406 -2.50 -5.87 10.30
C ARG A 406 -3.52 -6.99 10.53
N ILE A 407 -3.11 -8.08 11.15
CA ILE A 407 -4.01 -9.22 11.38
C ILE A 407 -5.27 -8.80 12.13
N SER A 408 -5.11 -7.94 13.14
CA SER A 408 -6.19 -7.50 14.03
C SER A 408 -6.87 -6.20 13.58
N ALA A 409 -6.34 -5.51 12.58
CA ALA A 409 -6.87 -4.24 12.10
C ALA A 409 -6.43 -3.95 10.67
N PHE A 410 -7.29 -3.30 9.90
CA PHE A 410 -6.95 -2.69 8.62
C PHE A 410 -7.01 -1.17 8.76
N ILE A 411 -5.95 -0.49 8.35
CA ILE A 411 -5.81 0.95 8.50
C ILE A 411 -5.71 1.61 7.14
N VAL A 412 -6.54 2.63 6.94
CA VAL A 412 -6.48 3.50 5.76
C VAL A 412 -6.12 4.90 6.22
N ALA A 413 -5.04 5.47 5.70
CA ALA A 413 -4.66 6.85 6.02
C ALA A 413 -4.68 7.72 4.77
N PHE A 414 -5.40 8.82 4.84
CA PHE A 414 -5.54 9.85 3.82
C PHE A 414 -4.65 11.03 4.21
N PRO A 415 -3.52 11.26 3.53
CA PRO A 415 -2.71 12.44 3.76
C PRO A 415 -3.46 13.72 3.39
N ASN A 416 -3.35 14.74 4.22
CA ASN A 416 -3.95 16.06 3.97
C ASN A 416 -3.01 16.96 3.14
N HIS A 417 -2.39 16.39 2.11
CA HIS A 417 -1.48 17.14 1.26
C HIS A 417 -1.95 17.05 -0.18
N SER A 418 -2.07 18.22 -0.81
CA SER A 418 -2.00 18.32 -2.25
C SER A 418 -0.56 17.92 -2.63
N LEU A 419 -0.40 16.89 -3.46
CA LEU A 419 0.91 16.44 -3.94
C LEU A 419 1.68 17.55 -4.64
N LEU A 420 0.96 18.43 -5.31
CA LEU A 420 1.45 19.61 -5.97
C LEU A 420 1.01 20.85 -5.18
N ASN A 421 1.49 20.99 -3.94
CA ASN A 421 1.41 22.27 -3.24
C ASN A 421 2.34 23.30 -3.93
N ASP A 422 2.13 24.57 -3.65
CA ASP A 422 2.94 25.65 -4.28
C ASP A 422 4.44 25.45 -4.05
N GLU A 423 4.84 24.89 -2.91
CA GLU A 423 6.22 24.59 -2.57
C GLU A 423 6.80 23.46 -3.45
N ALA A 424 6.08 22.34 -3.62
CA ALA A 424 6.51 21.26 -4.50
C ALA A 424 6.55 21.71 -5.97
N VAL A 425 5.59 22.51 -6.41
CA VAL A 425 5.57 23.07 -7.77
C VAL A 425 6.75 23.99 -8.00
N GLN A 426 7.05 24.91 -7.06
CA GLN A 426 8.22 25.79 -7.13
C GLN A 426 9.52 24.99 -7.08
N TRP A 427 9.60 23.97 -6.21
CA TRP A 427 10.77 23.11 -6.14
C TRP A 427 10.98 22.33 -7.45
N ILE A 428 9.94 21.71 -8.03
CA ILE A 428 10.04 21.02 -9.33
C ILE A 428 10.48 21.99 -10.41
N ALA A 429 9.89 23.19 -10.44
CA ALA A 429 10.30 24.23 -11.39
C ALA A 429 11.77 24.63 -11.20
N SER A 430 12.28 24.67 -9.96
CA SER A 430 13.68 25.00 -9.65
C SER A 430 14.69 23.94 -10.11
N LEU A 431 14.24 22.70 -10.40
CA LEU A 431 15.08 21.65 -10.97
C LEU A 431 15.51 21.97 -12.41
N GLY A 432 14.84 22.91 -13.09
CA GLY A 432 15.18 23.36 -14.44
C GLY A 432 14.98 22.30 -15.52
N GLU A 433 14.19 21.24 -15.25
CA GLU A 433 13.95 20.15 -16.17
C GLU A 433 12.77 20.41 -17.07
N ALA A 434 13.01 20.34 -18.38
CA ALA A 434 11.96 20.44 -19.39
C ALA A 434 11.39 19.04 -19.73
N ASN A 435 10.11 19.00 -20.13
CA ASN A 435 9.44 17.80 -20.63
C ASN A 435 9.30 16.65 -19.58
N LEU A 436 9.14 17.00 -18.31
CA LEU A 436 8.63 16.04 -17.33
C LEU A 436 7.15 15.77 -17.63
N THR A 437 6.72 14.51 -17.58
CA THR A 437 5.30 14.15 -17.64
C THR A 437 4.60 14.55 -16.34
N ASP A 438 3.27 14.69 -16.37
CA ASP A 438 2.49 14.96 -15.15
C ASP A 438 2.71 13.89 -14.08
N SER A 439 2.86 12.63 -14.51
CA SER A 439 3.17 11.50 -13.62
C SER A 439 4.58 11.60 -13.03
N GLN A 440 5.57 12.02 -13.79
CA GLN A 440 6.93 12.27 -13.27
C GLN A 440 6.97 13.43 -12.28
N CYS A 441 6.23 14.50 -12.53
CA CYS A 441 6.05 15.59 -11.55
C CYS A 441 5.40 15.07 -10.27
N LEU A 442 4.43 14.17 -10.37
CA LEU A 442 3.81 13.51 -9.23
C LEU A 442 4.82 12.66 -8.43
N ALA A 443 5.66 11.86 -9.11
CA ALA A 443 6.72 11.07 -8.46
C ALA A 443 7.68 11.96 -7.67
N LEU A 444 8.14 13.04 -8.28
CA LEU A 444 9.02 14.02 -7.65
C LEU A 444 8.37 14.69 -6.43
N ALA A 445 7.10 15.05 -6.54
CA ALA A 445 6.36 15.63 -5.42
C ALA A 445 6.17 14.64 -4.26
N ILE A 446 5.90 13.36 -4.53
CA ILE A 446 5.82 12.30 -3.52
C ILE A 446 7.15 12.19 -2.76
N LEU A 447 8.26 12.17 -3.49
CA LEU A 447 9.59 12.06 -2.91
C LEU A 447 10.00 13.33 -2.14
N HIS A 448 9.63 14.50 -2.66
CA HIS A 448 9.88 15.79 -1.98
C HIS A 448 9.19 15.88 -0.62
N ASN A 449 8.00 15.31 -0.50
CA ASN A 449 7.25 15.24 0.75
C ASN A 449 7.74 14.13 1.71
N GLY A 450 8.91 13.52 1.44
CA GLY A 450 9.58 12.57 2.34
C GLY A 450 9.05 11.13 2.29
N ALA A 451 8.15 10.80 1.35
CA ALA A 451 7.69 9.43 1.17
C ALA A 451 8.69 8.60 0.35
N SER A 452 8.80 7.30 0.63
CA SER A 452 9.54 6.37 -0.21
C SER A 452 8.69 5.94 -1.42
N LEU A 453 9.31 5.75 -2.57
CA LEU A 453 8.64 5.38 -3.81
C LEU A 453 9.22 4.07 -4.35
N ASP A 454 8.35 3.12 -4.66
CA ASP A 454 8.65 1.94 -5.47
C ASP A 454 7.75 1.92 -6.72
N ASN A 455 7.98 0.96 -7.63
CA ASN A 455 7.19 0.86 -8.85
C ASN A 455 5.70 0.65 -8.55
N ALA A 456 5.35 -0.17 -7.55
CA ALA A 456 3.97 -0.46 -7.20
C ALA A 456 3.25 0.79 -6.65
N THR A 457 3.89 1.51 -5.73
CA THR A 457 3.39 2.77 -5.16
C THR A 457 3.23 3.83 -6.25
N TYR A 458 4.23 3.95 -7.15
CA TYR A 458 4.17 4.91 -8.25
C TYR A 458 3.03 4.60 -9.24
N ARG A 459 2.88 3.32 -9.63
CA ARG A 459 1.75 2.88 -10.48
C ARG A 459 0.40 3.24 -9.87
N LYS A 460 0.22 2.97 -8.59
CA LYS A 460 -1.03 3.28 -7.86
C LYS A 460 -1.28 4.79 -7.83
N ALA A 461 -0.27 5.58 -7.51
CA ALA A 461 -0.39 7.03 -7.44
C ALA A 461 -0.67 7.67 -8.81
N ALA A 462 0.07 7.29 -9.85
CA ALA A 462 -0.03 7.87 -11.18
C ALA A 462 -1.06 7.19 -12.10
N GLY A 463 -1.54 5.98 -11.73
CA GLY A 463 -2.48 5.20 -12.53
C GLY A 463 -1.87 4.64 -13.80
N LEU A 464 -0.62 4.22 -13.72
CA LEU A 464 0.15 3.72 -14.84
C LEU A 464 0.19 2.19 -14.85
N ASP A 465 0.40 1.60 -16.03
CA ASP A 465 0.80 0.20 -16.11
C ASP A 465 2.27 0.02 -15.68
N SER A 466 2.66 -1.23 -15.38
CA SER A 466 3.98 -1.53 -14.85
C SER A 466 5.13 -1.14 -15.79
N ARG A 467 4.92 -1.24 -17.10
CA ARG A 467 5.95 -0.94 -18.11
C ARG A 467 6.17 0.57 -18.22
N VAL A 468 5.10 1.36 -18.29
CA VAL A 468 5.20 2.82 -18.36
C VAL A 468 5.80 3.37 -17.07
N ALA A 469 5.37 2.90 -15.91
CA ALA A 469 5.93 3.31 -14.63
C ALA A 469 7.44 3.03 -14.54
N THR A 470 7.88 1.84 -14.99
CA THR A 470 9.31 1.50 -15.03
C THR A 470 10.09 2.44 -15.96
N ILE A 471 9.56 2.73 -17.15
CA ILE A 471 10.22 3.63 -18.12
C ILE A 471 10.35 5.03 -17.53
N GLU A 472 9.31 5.56 -16.91
CA GLU A 472 9.32 6.92 -16.33
C GLU A 472 10.25 7.03 -15.12
N LEU A 473 10.26 6.03 -14.22
CA LEU A 473 11.19 6.01 -13.08
C LEU A 473 12.64 5.90 -13.56
N GLN A 474 12.92 5.07 -14.56
CA GLN A 474 14.26 4.98 -15.14
C GLN A 474 14.68 6.27 -15.86
N ASP A 475 13.74 7.00 -16.46
CA ASP A 475 14.01 8.32 -17.03
C ASP A 475 14.37 9.34 -15.94
N LEU A 476 13.66 9.36 -14.81
CA LEU A 476 14.00 10.19 -13.65
C LEU A 476 15.39 9.86 -13.07
N VAL A 477 15.73 8.57 -12.99
CA VAL A 477 17.08 8.14 -12.57
C VAL A 477 18.14 8.55 -13.60
N ALA A 478 17.84 8.40 -14.90
CA ALA A 478 18.76 8.82 -15.96
C ALA A 478 19.01 10.34 -15.97
N ARG A 479 18.02 11.13 -15.52
CA ARG A 479 18.16 12.59 -15.34
C ARG A 479 18.82 12.98 -14.01
N GLU A 480 19.20 12.02 -13.18
CA GLU A 480 19.76 12.23 -11.83
C GLU A 480 18.83 13.00 -10.88
N LEU A 481 17.53 13.01 -11.15
CA LEU A 481 16.52 13.61 -10.30
C LEU A 481 16.14 12.71 -9.14
N VAL A 482 16.34 11.40 -9.32
CA VAL A 482 15.99 10.35 -8.36
C VAL A 482 17.14 9.34 -8.34
N GLU A 483 17.48 8.83 -7.16
CA GLU A 483 18.37 7.69 -6.97
C GLU A 483 17.57 6.40 -6.81
N GLN A 484 17.96 5.37 -7.55
CA GLN A 484 17.43 4.02 -7.36
C GLN A 484 18.32 3.27 -6.36
N ILE A 485 17.69 2.64 -5.37
CA ILE A 485 18.30 1.74 -4.40
C ILE A 485 17.67 0.36 -4.65
N GLY A 486 18.50 -0.65 -4.86
CA GLY A 486 18.04 -1.98 -5.22
C GLY A 486 17.58 -2.12 -6.68
N THR A 487 17.36 -3.35 -7.14
CA THR A 487 16.90 -3.64 -8.51
C THR A 487 15.65 -4.51 -8.50
N ARG A 488 14.98 -4.62 -9.67
CA ARG A 488 13.78 -5.44 -9.89
C ARG A 488 12.70 -5.18 -8.83
N ARG A 489 12.18 -6.23 -8.16
CA ARG A 489 11.12 -6.12 -7.14
C ARG A 489 11.53 -5.36 -5.87
N TRP A 490 12.83 -5.20 -5.64
CA TRP A 490 13.41 -4.50 -4.50
C TRP A 490 13.75 -3.04 -4.79
N ALA A 491 13.57 -2.58 -6.04
CA ALA A 491 13.91 -1.22 -6.44
C ALA A 491 13.06 -0.21 -5.67
N ARG A 492 13.74 0.65 -4.91
CA ARG A 492 13.17 1.82 -4.26
C ARG A 492 13.81 3.07 -4.82
N TYR A 493 13.09 4.16 -4.75
CA TYR A 493 13.52 5.44 -5.32
C TYR A 493 13.49 6.49 -4.23
N ARG A 494 14.51 7.35 -4.22
CA ARG A 494 14.60 8.49 -3.30
C ARG A 494 15.18 9.71 -4.00
N LEU A 495 15.01 10.88 -3.41
CA LEU A 495 15.75 12.04 -3.87
C LEU A 495 17.23 11.88 -3.54
N PRO A 496 18.14 12.36 -4.43
CA PRO A 496 19.55 12.46 -4.12
C PRO A 496 19.73 13.30 -2.85
N PRO A 497 20.71 12.98 -1.97
CA PRO A 497 20.95 13.77 -0.78
C PRO A 497 21.17 15.23 -1.19
N ARG A 498 20.36 16.15 -0.65
CA ARG A 498 20.58 17.58 -0.80
C ARG A 498 21.97 17.87 -0.22
N ILE A 499 22.83 18.48 -1.01
CA ILE A 499 23.97 19.20 -0.45
C ILE A 499 23.32 20.41 0.21
N GLU A 500 23.11 20.33 1.53
CA GLU A 500 22.89 21.55 2.31
C GLU A 500 24.12 22.42 2.04
N GLU A 501 23.90 23.60 1.47
CA GLU A 501 24.92 24.60 1.37
C GLU A 501 25.28 24.96 2.81
N ASP A 502 26.32 24.31 3.35
CA ASP A 502 27.03 24.84 4.52
C ASP A 502 27.59 26.20 4.12
N ALA A 503 26.82 27.23 4.37
CA ALA A 503 27.17 28.62 4.11
C ALA A 503 28.34 29.10 4.97
N GLU A 504 28.98 28.24 5.78
CA GLU A 504 30.02 28.65 6.73
C GLU A 504 31.39 27.95 6.64
N HIS A 505 31.61 26.95 5.79
CA HIS A 505 32.93 26.30 5.69
C HIS A 505 33.35 26.03 4.24
N GLY A 506 34.30 26.87 3.80
CA GLY A 506 35.26 26.73 2.71
C GLY A 506 35.05 25.68 1.61
N GLY A 507 34.61 26.16 0.43
CA GLY A 507 35.06 25.73 -0.88
C GLY A 507 35.16 24.25 -1.22
N ARG A 508 34.05 23.46 -1.23
CA ARG A 508 33.98 22.27 -2.09
C ARG A 508 33.46 22.67 -3.47
N PRO A 509 33.99 22.12 -4.57
CA PRO A 509 33.55 22.47 -5.91
C PRO A 509 32.06 22.13 -6.06
N ARG A 510 31.27 23.10 -6.52
CA ARG A 510 29.84 23.00 -6.82
C ARG A 510 29.60 21.77 -7.68
N ARG A 511 28.82 20.80 -7.20
CA ARG A 511 28.42 19.66 -8.01
C ARG A 511 27.61 20.18 -9.20
N ARG A 512 28.05 19.85 -10.42
CA ARG A 512 27.40 20.28 -11.67
C ARG A 512 25.95 19.80 -11.71
N SER A 513 25.02 20.69 -12.03
CA SER A 513 23.60 20.33 -12.15
C SER A 513 23.36 19.37 -13.33
N PRO A 514 22.27 18.60 -13.35
CA PRO A 514 21.86 17.83 -14.52
C PRO A 514 21.77 18.67 -15.81
N ALA A 515 21.25 19.90 -15.71
CA ALA A 515 21.19 20.84 -16.83
C ALA A 515 22.57 21.27 -17.30
N ASP A 516 23.51 21.53 -16.37
CA ASP A 516 24.88 21.89 -16.69
C ASP A 516 25.59 20.78 -17.45
N ARG A 517 25.43 19.53 -17.03
CA ARG A 517 26.04 18.35 -17.69
C ARG A 517 25.52 18.10 -19.09
N ARG A 518 24.23 18.30 -19.31
CA ARG A 518 23.63 18.19 -20.65
C ARG A 518 24.16 19.27 -21.57
N GLN A 519 24.24 20.51 -21.05
CA GLN A 519 24.76 21.63 -21.80
C GLN A 519 26.25 21.43 -22.12
N GLU A 520 27.07 20.94 -21.17
CA GLU A 520 28.46 20.59 -21.40
C GLU A 520 28.67 19.58 -22.53
N ILE A 521 27.81 18.53 -22.59
CA ILE A 521 27.87 17.54 -23.67
C ILE A 521 27.46 18.16 -25.01
N LEU A 522 26.43 19.01 -25.03
CA LEU A 522 25.99 19.70 -26.23
C LEU A 522 27.03 20.73 -26.73
N ASP A 523 27.72 21.39 -25.81
CA ASP A 523 28.77 22.37 -26.12
C ASP A 523 30.04 21.66 -26.59
N ALA A 524 30.39 20.53 -25.96
CA ALA A 524 31.52 19.70 -26.42
C ALA A 524 31.26 19.11 -27.83
N LEU A 525 30.02 18.73 -28.11
CA LEU A 525 29.67 18.32 -29.47
C LEU A 525 29.75 19.48 -30.47
N GLY A 526 29.28 20.68 -30.10
CA GLY A 526 29.32 21.85 -30.97
C GLY A 526 28.89 21.54 -32.40
N ALA A 527 29.81 21.76 -33.37
CA ALA A 527 29.68 21.35 -34.76
C ALA A 527 30.44 20.05 -35.08
N GLN A 528 31.06 19.42 -34.10
CA GLN A 528 31.92 18.23 -34.28
C GLN A 528 31.13 16.93 -34.07
N THR A 529 31.76 15.84 -34.45
CA THR A 529 31.23 14.48 -34.29
C THR A 529 32.19 13.73 -33.36
N LEU A 530 31.74 13.42 -32.13
CA LEU A 530 32.57 12.79 -31.12
C LEU A 530 32.03 11.44 -30.68
N SER A 531 32.92 10.53 -30.32
CA SER A 531 32.59 9.26 -29.65
C SER A 531 32.34 9.50 -28.15
N ARG A 532 31.83 8.48 -27.45
CA ARG A 532 31.62 8.55 -26.00
C ARG A 532 32.91 8.80 -25.22
N ALA A 533 34.00 8.16 -25.64
CA ALA A 533 35.29 8.30 -24.98
C ALA A 533 35.84 9.73 -25.16
N GLU A 534 35.77 10.29 -26.37
CA GLU A 534 36.17 11.66 -26.66
C GLU A 534 35.31 12.69 -25.91
N LEU A 535 34.00 12.42 -25.75
CA LEU A 535 33.10 13.25 -24.94
C LEU A 535 33.42 13.16 -23.44
N ALA A 536 33.74 11.98 -22.93
CA ALA A 536 34.13 11.80 -21.53
C ALA A 536 35.44 12.57 -21.23
N GLU A 537 36.40 12.54 -22.15
CA GLU A 537 37.63 13.30 -22.02
C GLU A 537 37.40 14.82 -22.11
N ALA A 538 36.58 15.27 -23.08
CA ALA A 538 36.29 16.69 -23.29
C ALA A 538 35.48 17.32 -22.15
N THR A 539 34.58 16.59 -21.51
CA THR A 539 33.70 17.09 -20.44
C THR A 539 34.19 16.75 -19.05
N GLY A 540 35.18 15.84 -18.91
CA GLY A 540 35.63 15.34 -17.60
C GLY A 540 34.57 14.48 -16.89
N LEU A 541 33.55 14.01 -17.60
CA LEU A 541 32.51 13.12 -17.08
C LEU A 541 32.92 11.65 -17.26
N THR A 542 32.39 10.75 -16.44
CA THR A 542 32.63 9.31 -16.63
C THR A 542 31.95 8.80 -17.91
N ASP A 543 32.51 7.76 -18.56
CA ASP A 543 31.90 7.15 -19.75
C ASP A 543 30.46 6.71 -19.50
N GLN A 544 30.15 6.24 -18.30
CA GLN A 544 28.78 5.84 -17.89
C GLN A 544 27.84 7.05 -17.84
N THR A 545 28.29 8.19 -17.29
CA THR A 545 27.53 9.44 -17.26
C THR A 545 27.27 9.98 -18.66
N VAL A 546 28.31 10.00 -19.52
CA VAL A 546 28.18 10.43 -20.92
C VAL A 546 27.20 9.51 -21.68
N ARG A 547 27.32 8.20 -21.52
CA ARG A 547 26.40 7.23 -22.14
C ARG A 547 24.94 7.52 -21.74
N ARG A 548 24.72 7.76 -20.46
CA ARG A 548 23.39 8.07 -19.91
C ARG A 548 22.81 9.33 -20.55
N TRP A 549 23.57 10.41 -20.55
CA TRP A 549 23.12 11.69 -21.11
C TRP A 549 22.92 11.67 -22.62
N LEU A 550 23.74 10.96 -23.38
CA LEU A 550 23.54 10.78 -24.82
C LEU A 550 22.22 10.06 -25.13
N LEU A 551 21.79 9.10 -24.30
CA LEU A 551 20.49 8.47 -24.45
C LEU A 551 19.33 9.46 -24.26
N VAL A 552 19.41 10.32 -23.26
CA VAL A 552 18.42 11.37 -22.98
C VAL A 552 18.38 12.38 -24.14
N LEU A 553 19.54 12.93 -24.53
CA LEU A 553 19.67 13.92 -25.61
C LEU A 553 19.21 13.38 -26.98
N ARG A 554 19.39 12.07 -27.24
CA ARG A 554 18.83 11.42 -28.44
C ARG A 554 17.30 11.33 -28.38
N ARG A 555 16.74 10.99 -27.25
CA ARG A 555 15.28 10.94 -27.05
C ARG A 555 14.66 12.32 -27.18
N GLU A 556 15.35 13.36 -26.73
CA GLU A 556 14.92 14.77 -26.88
C GLU A 556 15.17 15.30 -28.30
N GLY A 557 15.79 14.53 -29.18
CA GLY A 557 16.06 14.91 -30.57
C GLY A 557 17.11 16.01 -30.70
N LEU A 558 18.00 16.15 -29.72
CA LEU A 558 19.09 17.15 -29.70
C LEU A 558 20.38 16.59 -30.27
N VAL A 559 20.55 15.26 -30.22
CA VAL A 559 21.74 14.54 -30.68
C VAL A 559 21.34 13.36 -31.55
N THR A 560 22.10 13.08 -32.60
CA THR A 560 21.95 11.91 -33.47
C THR A 560 23.27 11.14 -33.63
N THR A 561 23.16 9.87 -34.00
CA THR A 561 24.35 9.04 -34.36
C THR A 561 24.64 9.17 -35.84
N THR A 562 25.94 9.13 -36.22
CA THR A 562 26.37 9.29 -37.62
C THR A 562 26.34 8.01 -38.42
N GLU A 563 26.28 6.81 -37.78
CA GLU A 563 26.18 5.50 -38.43
C GLU A 563 25.31 4.54 -37.65
N GLY A 564 24.59 3.68 -38.37
CA GLY A 564 23.41 2.91 -37.96
C GLY A 564 23.54 1.83 -36.87
N SER A 565 24.54 1.83 -35.98
CA SER A 565 24.63 0.88 -34.86
C SER A 565 24.81 1.59 -33.53
N THR A 566 23.88 1.35 -32.63
CA THR A 566 23.81 2.04 -31.31
C THR A 566 24.61 1.34 -30.20
N SER A 567 25.24 0.21 -30.44
CA SER A 567 25.87 -0.65 -29.42
C SER A 567 27.40 -0.74 -29.46
N SER A 568 28.08 -0.07 -30.40
CA SER A 568 29.53 -0.09 -30.52
C SER A 568 30.19 1.00 -29.69
N LYS A 569 31.34 0.72 -29.03
CA LYS A 569 32.20 1.71 -28.34
C LYS A 569 32.64 2.85 -29.29
N ASN A 570 32.63 2.63 -30.59
CA ASN A 570 33.09 3.59 -31.61
C ASN A 570 31.93 4.40 -32.25
N THR A 571 30.70 4.30 -31.75
CA THR A 571 29.57 5.09 -32.24
C THR A 571 29.85 6.58 -32.01
N LYS A 572 29.76 7.39 -33.09
CA LYS A 572 29.96 8.82 -33.05
C LYS A 572 28.61 9.56 -32.98
N TYR A 573 28.59 10.62 -32.22
CA TYR A 573 27.42 11.44 -31.94
C TYR A 573 27.61 12.86 -32.48
N ARG A 574 26.53 13.46 -32.97
CA ARG A 574 26.50 14.82 -33.51
C ARG A 574 25.28 15.57 -32.98
N ARG A 575 25.46 16.84 -32.64
CA ARG A 575 24.37 17.75 -32.29
C ARG A 575 23.50 18.04 -33.52
N ILE A 576 22.19 18.09 -33.34
CA ILE A 576 21.23 18.45 -34.41
C ILE A 576 21.15 19.99 -34.46
N PRO A 577 21.50 20.64 -35.61
CA PRO A 577 21.50 22.09 -35.72
C PRO A 577 20.08 22.68 -35.56
N GLY A 578 19.99 23.87 -34.93
CA GLY A 578 18.75 24.64 -34.84
C GLY A 578 17.80 24.22 -33.71
N ARG A 579 18.15 23.24 -32.88
CA ARG A 579 17.38 22.87 -31.69
C ARG A 579 18.05 23.30 -30.41
N GLN A 580 17.22 23.81 -29.47
CA GLN A 580 17.62 24.18 -28.10
C GLN A 580 16.92 23.29 -27.08
N LEU A 581 17.51 23.15 -25.89
CA LEU A 581 16.90 22.52 -24.73
C LEU A 581 15.51 23.14 -24.46
N GLY A 582 14.49 22.31 -24.31
CA GLY A 582 13.11 22.74 -23.97
C GLY A 582 12.15 22.91 -25.15
N GLN A 583 12.53 22.64 -26.40
CA GLN A 583 11.60 22.69 -27.54
C GLN A 583 10.84 21.35 -27.72
N PRO A 584 9.50 21.37 -27.89
CA PRO A 584 8.71 20.13 -28.11
C PRO A 584 9.09 19.44 -29.42
N LEU A 585 9.00 18.08 -29.43
CA LEU A 585 9.21 17.29 -30.63
C LEU A 585 8.15 17.67 -31.70
N PRO A 586 8.52 17.83 -33.00
CA PRO A 586 7.52 17.95 -34.04
C PRO A 586 6.76 16.62 -34.14
N PHE A 587 5.43 16.68 -34.14
CA PHE A 587 4.59 15.53 -34.41
C PHE A 587 4.98 14.94 -35.77
N THR A 588 5.46 13.72 -35.80
CA THR A 588 5.54 12.92 -37.03
C THR A 588 4.13 12.46 -37.34
N SER A 589 3.56 12.98 -38.40
CA SER A 589 2.31 12.58 -39.04
C SER A 589 2.32 11.10 -39.47
#